data_3cf3fff055959237b187fdd5d2914fe4
#
_entry.id   3cf3fff055959237b187fdd5d2914fe4
#
_cell.length_a   1.000
_cell.length_b   1.000
_cell.length_c   1.000
_cell.angle_alpha   90.00
_cell.angle_beta   90.00
_cell.angle_gamma   90.00
#
_symmetry.space_group_name_H-M   'P 1'
#
loop_
_entity.id
_entity.type
_entity.pdbx_description
1 polymer ?
#
loop_
_entity_poly.entity_id
_entity_poly.type
_entity_poly.pdbx_seq_one_letter_code
_entity_poly.pdbx_strand_id
1 'polypeptide(L)'
;MKINVVKKLGTAKKWPVLGLILSFLFLLTACGGGQVNENGVLTQLKEKDGYLRTVGAEEYAFFEKLVLRNSASELSEEELKSQTEKNINRANALFMLGNRMELCTPYSFESFQLNLEHENSQRKLKKEKGEVFYGPVEFTLNTYYEYVTGNLKLDMVRFITDNADSEVLDGAKAYFEEHKESYNTIESVTYHLTKDGKTEKQMVLYKDFSTLEKTDEELFTFLYNGKEGEVLESVYQESSRTIEILSVKYEELTFKNHAERVMRDYITNVYLENWLCQIEADYPVEIKF
;
A
#
# COMPACT_ATOMS: atom_id res chain seq x y z
N MET A 1 -21.45 16.75 -58.34
CA MET A 1 -21.72 15.49 -57.65
C MET A 1 -20.97 15.52 -56.32
N LYS A 2 -21.68 15.87 -55.24
CA LYS A 2 -21.07 16.01 -53.89
C LYS A 2 -21.31 14.71 -53.13
N ILE A 3 -20.25 14.02 -52.73
CA ILE A 3 -20.30 12.83 -51.91
C ILE A 3 -20.09 13.25 -50.45
N ASN A 4 -21.14 13.14 -49.65
CA ASN A 4 -21.12 13.31 -48.20
C ASN A 4 -20.56 12.03 -47.57
N VAL A 5 -19.41 12.13 -46.92
CA VAL A 5 -18.85 11.08 -46.04
C VAL A 5 -19.30 11.38 -44.62
N VAL A 6 -20.28 10.60 -44.13
CA VAL A 6 -20.69 10.61 -42.72
C VAL A 6 -19.68 9.78 -41.92
N LYS A 7 -18.87 10.43 -41.10
CA LYS A 7 -18.05 9.77 -40.09
C LYS A 7 -18.95 9.30 -38.94
N LYS A 8 -19.16 7.98 -38.82
CA LYS A 8 -19.67 7.37 -37.60
C LYS A 8 -18.61 7.46 -36.50
N LEU A 9 -18.87 8.30 -35.51
CA LEU A 9 -18.15 8.29 -34.24
C LEU A 9 -18.48 6.99 -33.50
N GLY A 10 -17.50 6.11 -33.38
CA GLY A 10 -17.58 4.94 -32.55
C GLY A 10 -17.65 5.34 -31.07
N THR A 11 -18.73 4.96 -30.42
CA THR A 11 -18.89 5.11 -28.96
C THR A 11 -17.87 4.24 -28.26
N ALA A 12 -16.90 4.87 -27.61
CA ALA A 12 -15.99 4.20 -26.71
C ALA A 12 -16.78 3.55 -25.58
N LYS A 13 -16.77 2.23 -25.54
CA LYS A 13 -17.34 1.41 -24.49
C LYS A 13 -16.54 1.67 -23.21
N LYS A 14 -17.07 2.52 -22.32
CA LYS A 14 -16.54 2.70 -20.97
C LYS A 14 -16.66 1.36 -20.25
N TRP A 15 -15.55 0.73 -19.97
CA TRP A 15 -15.49 -0.43 -19.09
C TRP A 15 -15.78 0.03 -17.66
N PRO A 16 -16.65 -0.65 -16.93
CA PRO A 16 -16.92 -0.29 -15.56
C PRO A 16 -15.79 -0.84 -14.67
N VAL A 17 -14.88 0.04 -14.28
CA VAL A 17 -13.97 -0.17 -13.13
C VAL A 17 -14.77 -0.22 -11.80
N LEU A 18 -16.08 -0.15 -11.88
CA LEU A 18 -17.02 -0.08 -10.76
C LEU A 18 -17.34 -1.44 -10.06
N GLY A 19 -16.75 -2.54 -10.51
CA GLY A 19 -17.13 -3.87 -10.02
C GLY A 19 -16.56 -4.29 -8.66
N LEU A 20 -15.55 -3.61 -8.14
CA LEU A 20 -14.90 -3.97 -6.87
C LEU A 20 -15.28 -3.05 -5.70
N ILE A 21 -15.85 -1.88 -5.98
CA ILE A 21 -16.33 -0.95 -4.94
C ILE A 21 -17.79 -1.26 -4.55
N LEU A 22 -18.55 -1.95 -5.40
CA LEU A 22 -19.98 -2.17 -5.18
C LEU A 22 -20.36 -3.28 -4.18
N SER A 23 -19.44 -4.17 -3.80
CA SER A 23 -19.71 -5.17 -2.76
C SER A 23 -19.62 -4.61 -1.33
N PHE A 24 -19.00 -3.45 -1.14
CA PHE A 24 -18.97 -2.73 0.15
C PHE A 24 -20.05 -1.66 0.30
N LEU A 25 -20.72 -1.26 -0.79
CA LEU A 25 -21.68 -0.15 -0.83
C LEU A 25 -23.12 -0.52 -0.46
N PHE A 26 -23.44 -1.81 -0.25
CA PHE A 26 -24.82 -2.24 0.06
C PHE A 26 -25.20 -2.17 1.54
N LEU A 27 -24.30 -1.69 2.43
CA LEU A 27 -24.62 -1.48 3.87
C LEU A 27 -24.62 -0.01 4.29
N LEU A 28 -24.56 0.93 3.34
CA LEU A 28 -24.59 2.37 3.64
C LEU A 28 -25.98 2.97 3.46
N THR A 29 -26.97 2.55 4.25
CA THR A 29 -28.19 3.34 4.45
C THR A 29 -28.44 3.55 5.94
N ALA A 30 -27.75 4.55 6.52
CA ALA A 30 -28.27 5.34 7.63
C ALA A 30 -27.43 6.60 7.88
N CYS A 31 -27.93 7.72 7.39
CA CYS A 31 -27.92 9.08 7.93
C CYS A 31 -26.70 9.62 8.69
N GLY A 32 -26.12 10.67 8.13
CA GLY A 32 -25.38 11.68 8.88
C GLY A 32 -24.36 12.42 8.02
N GLY A 33 -24.79 13.40 7.21
CA GLY A 33 -23.89 14.31 6.53
C GLY A 33 -23.11 15.16 7.54
N GLY A 34 -21.86 14.76 7.82
CA GLY A 34 -20.91 15.57 8.56
C GLY A 34 -20.25 16.57 7.62
N GLN A 35 -20.41 17.86 7.88
CA GLN A 35 -19.66 18.91 7.20
C GLN A 35 -18.19 18.80 7.58
N VAL A 36 -17.33 18.76 6.56
CA VAL A 36 -15.87 18.91 6.73
C VAL A 36 -15.61 20.36 7.16
N ASN A 37 -15.24 20.56 8.40
CA ASN A 37 -14.84 21.87 8.93
C ASN A 37 -13.33 22.06 8.79
N GLU A 38 -12.89 23.30 8.70
CA GLU A 38 -11.53 23.80 8.47
C GLU A 38 -10.46 23.38 9.53
N ASN A 39 -10.83 22.60 10.52
CA ASN A 39 -9.92 22.03 11.51
C ASN A 39 -9.77 20.54 11.22
N GLY A 40 -8.65 20.13 10.70
CA GLY A 40 -8.17 18.82 10.27
C GLY A 40 -9.08 17.61 10.51
N VAL A 41 -9.21 16.77 9.50
CA VAL A 41 -10.06 15.56 9.45
C VAL A 41 -10.00 14.72 10.73
N LEU A 42 -8.89 14.77 11.45
CA LEU A 42 -8.65 13.95 12.63
C LEU A 42 -8.94 14.65 13.97
N THR A 43 -9.01 15.99 14.03
CA THR A 43 -9.37 16.71 15.26
C THR A 43 -10.82 16.48 15.68
N GLN A 44 -11.72 16.23 14.74
CA GLN A 44 -13.13 15.89 15.04
C GLN A 44 -13.30 14.44 15.58
N LEU A 45 -12.27 13.62 15.50
CA LEU A 45 -12.31 12.25 16.00
C LEU A 45 -12.21 12.17 17.53
N LYS A 46 -11.91 13.29 18.22
CA LYS A 46 -11.72 13.34 19.68
C LYS A 46 -13.01 13.26 20.51
N GLU A 47 -14.17 13.42 19.92
CA GLU A 47 -15.42 13.67 20.68
C GLU A 47 -16.46 12.54 20.66
N LYS A 48 -16.17 11.32 20.23
CA LYS A 48 -17.13 10.23 20.37
C LYS A 48 -16.81 9.38 21.61
N ASP A 49 -17.75 9.50 22.57
CA ASP A 49 -17.81 8.83 23.87
C ASP A 49 -17.23 7.42 23.91
N GLY A 50 -16.50 7.18 25.00
CA GLY A 50 -16.05 5.97 25.64
C GLY A 50 -16.58 4.64 25.13
N TYR A 51 -16.17 4.20 23.96
CA TYR A 51 -16.44 2.86 23.47
C TYR A 51 -15.38 1.91 24.04
N LEU A 52 -15.72 1.29 25.18
CA LEU A 52 -14.93 0.19 25.72
C LEU A 52 -15.36 -1.10 25.01
N ARG A 53 -14.51 -1.58 24.09
CA ARG A 53 -14.76 -2.84 23.39
C ARG A 53 -14.33 -4.01 24.27
N THR A 54 -15.20 -5.00 24.39
CA THR A 54 -14.89 -6.27 25.08
C THR A 54 -14.47 -7.33 24.07
N VAL A 55 -13.38 -8.03 24.37
CA VAL A 55 -12.81 -9.14 23.60
C VAL A 55 -13.08 -10.45 24.33
N GLY A 56 -13.74 -11.38 23.64
CA GLY A 56 -14.01 -12.73 24.16
C GLY A 56 -12.92 -13.74 23.84
N ALA A 57 -13.06 -14.95 24.38
CA ALA A 57 -12.06 -16.03 24.27
C ALA A 57 -11.75 -16.42 22.81
N GLU A 58 -12.74 -16.47 21.93
CA GLU A 58 -12.56 -16.89 20.55
C GLU A 58 -11.70 -15.88 19.76
N GLU A 59 -11.98 -14.60 19.91
CA GLU A 59 -11.18 -13.54 19.30
C GLU A 59 -9.77 -13.50 19.87
N TYR A 60 -9.62 -13.63 21.19
CA TYR A 60 -8.31 -13.70 21.82
C TYR A 60 -7.47 -14.85 21.25
N ALA A 61 -8.06 -16.06 21.18
CA ALA A 61 -7.40 -17.23 20.61
C ALA A 61 -7.01 -17.06 19.13
N PHE A 62 -7.79 -16.29 18.37
CA PHE A 62 -7.44 -15.93 16.99
C PHE A 62 -6.16 -15.08 16.95
N PHE A 63 -6.08 -14.03 17.76
CA PHE A 63 -4.90 -13.15 17.78
C PHE A 63 -3.67 -13.85 18.37
N GLU A 64 -3.85 -14.71 19.36
CA GLU A 64 -2.78 -15.55 19.90
C GLU A 64 -2.16 -16.45 18.83
N LYS A 65 -2.98 -17.10 17.99
CA LYS A 65 -2.52 -17.90 16.84
C LYS A 65 -1.80 -17.03 15.79
N LEU A 66 -2.23 -15.78 15.58
CA LEU A 66 -1.52 -14.86 14.69
C LEU A 66 -0.13 -14.51 15.22
N VAL A 67 0.00 -14.26 16.51
CA VAL A 67 1.30 -14.00 17.16
C VAL A 67 2.22 -15.20 16.99
N LEU A 68 1.76 -16.40 17.36
CA LEU A 68 2.55 -17.64 17.26
C LEU A 68 3.03 -17.91 15.82
N ARG A 69 2.16 -17.68 14.83
CA ARG A 69 2.52 -17.87 13.42
C ARG A 69 3.61 -16.91 12.95
N ASN A 70 3.59 -15.67 13.43
CA ASN A 70 4.47 -14.60 12.98
C ASN A 70 5.76 -14.49 13.80
N SER A 71 5.87 -15.25 14.88
CA SER A 71 7.07 -15.29 15.73
C SER A 71 8.15 -16.16 15.12
N ALA A 72 9.37 -15.63 15.02
CA ALA A 72 10.53 -16.35 14.52
C ALA A 72 11.17 -17.29 15.58
N SER A 73 10.78 -17.16 16.86
CA SER A 73 11.29 -17.92 18.00
C SER A 73 10.15 -18.33 18.93
N GLU A 74 10.43 -19.29 19.81
CA GLU A 74 9.51 -19.60 20.91
C GLU A 74 9.36 -18.37 21.82
N LEU A 75 8.11 -18.07 22.19
CA LEU A 75 7.77 -16.99 23.12
C LEU A 75 7.45 -17.61 24.49
N SER A 76 7.83 -16.92 25.54
CA SER A 76 7.30 -17.22 26.88
C SER A 76 5.80 -16.93 26.92
N GLU A 77 5.09 -17.52 27.89
CA GLU A 77 3.66 -17.29 28.08
C GLU A 77 3.34 -15.79 28.31
N GLU A 78 4.19 -15.08 29.04
CA GLU A 78 4.04 -13.66 29.30
C GLU A 78 4.25 -12.81 28.02
N GLU A 79 5.26 -13.14 27.22
CA GLU A 79 5.51 -12.47 25.94
C GLU A 79 4.36 -12.74 24.95
N LEU A 80 3.89 -13.97 24.85
CA LEU A 80 2.77 -14.34 24.00
C LEU A 80 1.52 -13.55 24.38
N LYS A 81 1.19 -13.51 25.68
CA LYS A 81 0.08 -12.71 26.19
C LYS A 81 0.23 -11.24 25.84
N SER A 82 1.37 -10.65 26.16
CA SER A 82 1.65 -9.23 25.90
C SER A 82 1.52 -8.87 24.41
N GLN A 83 2.09 -9.69 23.51
CA GLN A 83 2.00 -9.47 22.07
C GLN A 83 0.58 -9.67 21.54
N THR A 84 -0.17 -10.63 22.10
CA THR A 84 -1.57 -10.88 21.75
C THR A 84 -2.43 -9.66 22.09
N GLU A 85 -2.32 -9.15 23.32
CA GLU A 85 -3.04 -7.97 23.79
C GLU A 85 -2.69 -6.72 22.98
N LYS A 86 -1.41 -6.53 22.64
CA LYS A 86 -0.95 -5.45 21.75
C LYS A 86 -1.58 -5.54 20.36
N ASN A 87 -1.61 -6.74 19.75
CA ASN A 87 -2.21 -6.92 18.43
C ASN A 87 -3.72 -6.69 18.44
N ILE A 88 -4.41 -7.08 19.51
CA ILE A 88 -5.84 -6.80 19.68
C ILE A 88 -6.10 -5.30 19.77
N ASN A 89 -5.34 -4.58 20.61
CA ASN A 89 -5.47 -3.12 20.75
C ASN A 89 -5.18 -2.42 19.41
N ARG A 90 -4.15 -2.88 18.68
CA ARG A 90 -3.81 -2.37 17.35
C ARG A 90 -4.93 -2.57 16.33
N ALA A 91 -5.53 -3.77 16.29
CA ALA A 91 -6.66 -4.05 15.43
C ALA A 91 -7.87 -3.18 15.79
N ASN A 92 -8.18 -3.05 17.09
CA ASN A 92 -9.24 -2.18 17.56
C ASN A 92 -9.03 -0.72 17.11
N ALA A 93 -7.84 -0.17 17.29
CA ALA A 93 -7.50 1.19 16.88
C ALA A 93 -7.66 1.37 15.36
N LEU A 94 -7.20 0.41 14.56
CA LEU A 94 -7.31 0.45 13.11
C LEU A 94 -8.77 0.48 12.64
N PHE A 95 -9.59 -0.44 13.11
CA PHE A 95 -11.00 -0.49 12.73
C PHE A 95 -11.80 0.70 13.28
N MET A 96 -11.48 1.16 14.48
CA MET A 96 -12.09 2.37 15.05
C MET A 96 -11.77 3.59 14.21
N LEU A 97 -10.51 3.79 13.82
CA LEU A 97 -10.11 4.89 12.97
C LEU A 97 -10.76 4.80 11.59
N GLY A 98 -10.77 3.61 10.98
CA GLY A 98 -11.44 3.37 9.70
C GLY A 98 -12.94 3.65 9.74
N ASN A 99 -13.60 3.27 10.81
CA ASN A 99 -15.02 3.58 10.99
C ASN A 99 -15.27 5.09 11.17
N ARG A 100 -14.39 5.79 11.89
CA ARG A 100 -14.48 7.24 12.03
C ARG A 100 -14.26 8.00 10.73
N MET A 101 -13.44 7.42 9.81
CA MET A 101 -13.25 7.90 8.44
C MET A 101 -14.35 7.43 7.47
N GLU A 102 -15.36 6.70 7.95
CA GLU A 102 -16.43 6.10 7.14
C GLU A 102 -15.93 5.10 6.08
N LEU A 103 -14.74 4.53 6.28
CA LEU A 103 -14.13 3.54 5.39
C LEU A 103 -14.54 2.10 5.69
N CYS A 104 -15.06 1.84 6.89
CA CYS A 104 -15.57 0.53 7.29
C CYS A 104 -16.71 0.66 8.32
N THR A 105 -17.48 -0.40 8.47
CA THR A 105 -18.48 -0.51 9.54
C THR A 105 -17.82 -0.74 10.90
N PRO A 106 -18.53 -0.47 12.02
CA PRO A 106 -18.04 -0.84 13.34
C PRO A 106 -17.63 -2.31 13.39
N TYR A 107 -16.44 -2.55 13.94
CA TYR A 107 -15.90 -3.90 14.02
C TYR A 107 -16.49 -4.70 15.18
N SER A 108 -16.89 -5.94 14.90
CA SER A 108 -17.03 -7.02 15.87
C SER A 108 -16.44 -8.30 15.27
N PHE A 109 -15.91 -9.18 16.10
CA PHE A 109 -15.30 -10.42 15.63
C PHE A 109 -16.33 -11.33 14.94
N GLU A 110 -17.54 -11.39 15.46
CA GLU A 110 -18.67 -12.12 14.83
C GLU A 110 -18.99 -11.58 13.43
N SER A 111 -19.15 -10.26 13.30
CA SER A 111 -19.39 -9.65 11.99
C SER A 111 -18.23 -9.88 11.02
N PHE A 112 -17.01 -9.91 11.54
CA PHE A 112 -15.82 -10.20 10.73
C PHE A 112 -15.84 -11.64 10.19
N GLN A 113 -16.23 -12.62 11.00
CA GLN A 113 -16.39 -14.02 10.58
C GLN A 113 -17.50 -14.17 9.53
N LEU A 114 -18.66 -13.53 9.75
CA LEU A 114 -19.76 -13.53 8.77
C LEU A 114 -19.35 -12.90 7.43
N ASN A 115 -18.57 -11.82 7.47
CA ASN A 115 -18.05 -11.19 6.24
C ASN A 115 -17.06 -12.10 5.50
N LEU A 116 -16.23 -12.86 6.20
CA LEU A 116 -15.35 -13.88 5.60
C LEU A 116 -16.17 -14.95 4.86
N GLU A 117 -17.21 -15.49 5.48
CA GLU A 117 -18.08 -16.49 4.86
C GLU A 117 -18.76 -15.93 3.61
N HIS A 118 -19.25 -14.70 3.69
CA HIS A 118 -19.87 -14.01 2.56
C HIS A 118 -18.87 -13.81 1.42
N GLU A 119 -17.67 -13.29 1.70
CA GLU A 119 -16.62 -13.07 0.70
C GLU A 119 -16.22 -14.38 0.01
N ASN A 120 -16.01 -15.45 0.78
CA ASN A 120 -15.69 -16.76 0.24
C ASN A 120 -16.81 -17.31 -0.68
N SER A 121 -18.06 -17.10 -0.29
CA SER A 121 -19.22 -17.50 -1.10
C SER A 121 -19.27 -16.72 -2.42
N GLN A 122 -19.05 -15.41 -2.39
CA GLN A 122 -18.99 -14.57 -3.60
C GLN A 122 -17.85 -14.97 -4.53
N ARG A 123 -16.67 -15.29 -3.99
CA ARG A 123 -15.50 -15.73 -4.78
C ARG A 123 -15.76 -17.07 -5.47
N LYS A 124 -16.40 -18.01 -4.77
CA LYS A 124 -16.82 -19.29 -5.36
C LYS A 124 -17.77 -19.08 -6.54
N LEU A 125 -18.79 -18.22 -6.38
CA LEU A 125 -19.73 -17.88 -7.45
C LEU A 125 -19.05 -17.20 -8.65
N LYS A 126 -18.11 -16.27 -8.41
CA LYS A 126 -17.33 -15.65 -9.49
C LYS A 126 -16.51 -16.67 -10.26
N LYS A 127 -15.86 -17.59 -9.55
CA LYS A 127 -15.09 -18.67 -10.16
C LYS A 127 -15.96 -19.56 -11.04
N GLU A 128 -17.13 -19.96 -10.56
CA GLU A 128 -18.09 -20.78 -11.30
C GLU A 128 -18.59 -20.09 -12.59
N LYS A 129 -18.74 -18.76 -12.55
CA LYS A 129 -19.13 -17.94 -13.70
C LYS A 129 -17.98 -17.60 -14.64
N GLY A 130 -16.74 -17.97 -14.33
CA GLY A 130 -15.54 -17.59 -15.10
C GLY A 130 -15.23 -16.10 -15.03
N GLU A 131 -15.71 -15.39 -14.00
CA GLU A 131 -15.40 -13.98 -13.77
C GLU A 131 -14.00 -13.80 -13.22
N VAL A 132 -13.31 -12.73 -13.64
CA VAL A 132 -11.96 -12.40 -13.15
C VAL A 132 -12.07 -11.84 -11.73
N PHE A 133 -11.29 -12.39 -10.81
CA PHE A 133 -11.05 -11.83 -9.49
C PHE A 133 -9.59 -12.04 -9.08
N TYR A 134 -9.08 -11.22 -8.18
CA TYR A 134 -7.69 -11.28 -7.71
C TYR A 134 -7.59 -11.95 -6.34
N GLY A 135 -6.49 -12.66 -6.12
CA GLY A 135 -6.20 -13.36 -4.88
C GLY A 135 -6.81 -14.78 -4.82
N PRO A 136 -6.85 -15.42 -3.62
CA PRO A 136 -7.31 -16.79 -3.46
C PRO A 136 -8.81 -16.92 -3.70
N VAL A 137 -9.24 -18.13 -4.09
CA VAL A 137 -10.68 -18.46 -4.22
C VAL A 137 -11.37 -18.49 -2.86
N GLU A 138 -10.63 -18.88 -1.83
CA GLU A 138 -11.11 -19.00 -0.47
C GLU A 138 -10.07 -18.47 0.51
N PHE A 139 -10.48 -17.57 1.36
CA PHE A 139 -9.67 -17.05 2.46
C PHE A 139 -9.84 -17.93 3.70
N THR A 140 -8.76 -18.12 4.44
CA THR A 140 -8.80 -18.48 5.85
C THR A 140 -9.06 -17.22 6.69
N LEU A 141 -9.41 -17.39 7.97
CA LEU A 141 -9.60 -16.24 8.87
C LEU A 141 -8.36 -15.34 8.93
N ASN A 142 -7.16 -15.92 8.97
CA ASN A 142 -5.89 -15.19 9.01
C ASN A 142 -5.63 -14.39 7.72
N THR A 143 -5.76 -15.05 6.56
CA THR A 143 -5.51 -14.38 5.27
C THR A 143 -6.59 -13.35 4.96
N TYR A 144 -7.80 -13.54 5.45
CA TYR A 144 -8.86 -12.54 5.36
C TYR A 144 -8.58 -11.32 6.25
N TYR A 145 -8.07 -11.54 7.46
CA TYR A 145 -7.66 -10.45 8.35
C TYR A 145 -6.55 -9.61 7.71
N GLU A 146 -5.52 -10.23 7.14
CA GLU A 146 -4.46 -9.54 6.43
C GLU A 146 -4.98 -8.76 5.22
N TYR A 147 -5.89 -9.36 4.45
CA TYR A 147 -6.53 -8.73 3.30
C TYR A 147 -7.36 -7.50 3.70
N VAL A 148 -8.21 -7.62 4.71
CA VAL A 148 -9.09 -6.52 5.14
C VAL A 148 -8.28 -5.40 5.77
N THR A 149 -7.36 -5.71 6.69
CA THR A 149 -6.56 -4.69 7.37
C THR A 149 -5.57 -4.01 6.44
N GLY A 150 -5.00 -4.75 5.48
CA GLY A 150 -4.13 -4.18 4.44
C GLY A 150 -4.88 -3.20 3.55
N ASN A 151 -6.06 -3.58 3.04
CA ASN A 151 -6.88 -2.69 2.22
C ASN A 151 -7.36 -1.46 3.02
N LEU A 152 -7.80 -1.66 4.26
CA LEU A 152 -8.24 -0.56 5.11
C LEU A 152 -7.13 0.48 5.35
N LYS A 153 -5.88 0.03 5.58
CA LYS A 153 -4.71 0.93 5.68
C LYS A 153 -4.47 1.70 4.38
N LEU A 154 -4.57 1.04 3.23
CA LEU A 154 -4.42 1.70 1.93
C LEU A 154 -5.50 2.75 1.68
N ASP A 155 -6.75 2.44 2.04
CA ASP A 155 -7.86 3.37 1.91
C ASP A 155 -7.75 4.55 2.87
N MET A 156 -7.26 4.34 4.11
CA MET A 156 -6.93 5.43 5.04
C MET A 156 -5.84 6.36 4.48
N VAL A 157 -4.74 5.79 3.95
CA VAL A 157 -3.66 6.58 3.36
C VAL A 157 -4.20 7.42 2.20
N ARG A 158 -5.02 6.83 1.34
CA ARG A 158 -5.66 7.55 0.23
C ARG A 158 -6.59 8.67 0.76
N PHE A 159 -7.44 8.35 1.72
CA PHE A 159 -8.36 9.32 2.32
C PHE A 159 -7.60 10.51 2.93
N ILE A 160 -6.55 10.26 3.70
CA ILE A 160 -5.72 11.32 4.29
C ILE A 160 -5.01 12.12 3.19
N THR A 161 -4.49 11.46 2.16
CA THR A 161 -3.83 12.13 1.03
C THR A 161 -4.79 13.06 0.28
N ASP A 162 -6.00 12.59 0.00
CA ASP A 162 -7.02 13.35 -0.75
C ASP A 162 -7.58 14.53 0.05
N ASN A 163 -7.49 14.46 1.39
CA ASN A 163 -7.98 15.48 2.31
C ASN A 163 -6.84 16.16 3.10
N ALA A 164 -5.61 16.10 2.59
CA ALA A 164 -4.45 16.62 3.29
C ALA A 164 -4.55 18.12 3.54
N ASP A 165 -4.45 18.51 4.81
CA ASP A 165 -4.38 19.89 5.24
C ASP A 165 -2.93 20.39 5.33
N SER A 166 -2.73 21.60 5.86
CA SER A 166 -1.41 22.19 6.02
C SER A 166 -0.53 21.42 7.01
N GLU A 167 -1.11 20.80 8.04
CA GLU A 167 -0.37 19.99 9.01
C GLU A 167 0.24 18.76 8.35
N VAL A 168 -0.55 18.01 7.58
CA VAL A 168 -0.08 16.84 6.82
C VAL A 168 0.96 17.24 5.78
N LEU A 169 0.72 18.34 5.04
CA LEU A 169 1.66 18.81 4.01
C LEU A 169 3.00 19.27 4.60
N ASP A 170 2.97 20.00 5.70
CA ASP A 170 4.20 20.50 6.33
C ASP A 170 4.96 19.37 7.03
N GLY A 171 4.25 18.41 7.63
CA GLY A 171 4.86 17.18 8.14
C GLY A 171 5.54 16.35 7.05
N ALA A 172 4.89 16.20 5.88
CA ALA A 172 5.48 15.50 4.74
C ALA A 172 6.73 16.21 4.18
N LYS A 173 6.74 17.55 4.14
CA LYS A 173 7.93 18.31 3.73
C LYS A 173 9.07 18.11 4.72
N ALA A 174 8.81 18.17 6.03
CA ALA A 174 9.80 17.92 7.06
C ALA A 174 10.37 16.50 6.96
N TYR A 175 9.49 15.51 6.78
CA TYR A 175 9.86 14.11 6.55
C TYR A 175 10.75 13.95 5.31
N PHE A 176 10.44 14.64 4.21
CA PHE A 176 11.27 14.65 3.01
C PHE A 176 12.67 15.16 3.29
N GLU A 177 12.83 16.31 3.96
CA GLU A 177 14.14 16.88 4.26
C GLU A 177 14.98 15.96 5.17
N GLU A 178 14.34 15.25 6.11
CA GLU A 178 15.00 14.28 6.99
C GLU A 178 15.43 13.00 6.26
N HIS A 179 14.63 12.55 5.27
CA HIS A 179 14.84 11.29 4.55
C HIS A 179 15.27 11.50 3.09
N LYS A 180 15.79 12.68 2.76
CA LYS A 180 16.04 13.13 1.39
C LYS A 180 16.81 12.13 0.53
N GLU A 181 17.85 11.54 1.10
CA GLU A 181 18.71 10.56 0.43
C GLU A 181 17.95 9.31 -0.07
N SER A 182 16.87 8.92 0.64
CA SER A 182 16.05 7.76 0.27
C SER A 182 15.15 8.00 -0.95
N TYR A 183 15.01 9.27 -1.36
CA TYR A 183 14.23 9.67 -2.53
C TYR A 183 15.10 9.91 -3.77
N ASN A 184 16.41 9.69 -3.67
CA ASN A 184 17.32 9.85 -4.79
C ASN A 184 17.00 8.79 -5.87
N THR A 185 16.48 9.23 -7.01
CA THR A 185 16.04 8.35 -8.10
C THR A 185 16.92 8.59 -9.32
N ILE A 186 17.47 7.53 -9.90
CA ILE A 186 18.22 7.60 -11.14
C ILE A 186 17.26 8.04 -12.25
N GLU A 187 17.60 9.10 -12.97
CA GLU A 187 16.90 9.52 -14.20
C GLU A 187 17.42 8.72 -15.40
N SER A 188 18.75 8.64 -15.52
CA SER A 188 19.40 7.90 -16.61
C SER A 188 20.83 7.51 -16.26
N VAL A 189 21.30 6.44 -16.92
CA VAL A 189 22.71 6.04 -16.90
C VAL A 189 23.23 6.02 -18.33
N THR A 190 24.34 6.73 -18.56
CA THR A 190 25.06 6.71 -19.83
C THR A 190 26.30 5.85 -19.68
N TYR A 191 26.55 4.97 -20.63
CA TYR A 191 27.67 4.03 -20.58
C TYR A 191 28.23 3.74 -21.98
N HIS A 192 29.48 3.28 -22.03
CA HIS A 192 30.06 2.62 -23.19
C HIS A 192 29.80 1.12 -23.14
N LEU A 193 29.39 0.57 -24.26
CA LEU A 193 29.35 -0.87 -24.51
C LEU A 193 30.38 -1.21 -25.57
N THR A 194 31.39 -1.97 -25.19
CA THR A 194 32.40 -2.48 -26.13
C THR A 194 32.11 -3.97 -26.36
N LYS A 195 31.86 -4.32 -27.62
CA LYS A 195 31.65 -5.68 -28.10
C LYS A 195 32.38 -5.88 -29.45
N ASP A 196 33.08 -6.99 -29.62
CA ASP A 196 33.81 -7.32 -30.85
C ASP A 196 34.75 -6.19 -31.32
N GLY A 197 35.42 -5.52 -30.39
CA GLY A 197 36.33 -4.40 -30.63
C GLY A 197 35.65 -3.09 -31.04
N LYS A 198 34.33 -3.02 -31.05
CA LYS A 198 33.56 -1.79 -31.31
C LYS A 198 32.97 -1.27 -30.01
N THR A 199 33.17 0.04 -29.80
CA THR A 199 32.62 0.76 -28.65
C THR A 199 31.47 1.66 -29.10
N GLU A 200 30.33 1.51 -28.46
CA GLU A 200 29.14 2.33 -28.67
C GLU A 200 28.74 3.02 -27.38
N LYS A 201 28.35 4.29 -27.47
CA LYS A 201 27.79 5.02 -26.36
C LYS A 201 26.29 4.76 -26.28
N GLN A 202 25.83 4.27 -25.14
CA GLN A 202 24.44 3.96 -24.92
C GLN A 202 23.92 4.71 -23.69
N MET A 203 22.60 4.83 -23.59
CA MET A 203 21.92 5.42 -22.44
C MET A 203 20.68 4.58 -22.11
N VAL A 204 20.48 4.30 -20.83
CA VAL A 204 19.26 3.68 -20.31
C VAL A 204 18.55 4.70 -19.42
N LEU A 205 17.23 4.84 -19.61
CA LEU A 205 16.36 5.67 -18.78
C LEU A 205 15.78 4.82 -17.65
N TYR A 206 15.42 5.45 -16.53
CA TYR A 206 14.79 4.76 -15.39
C TYR A 206 13.61 3.86 -15.79
N LYS A 207 12.72 4.36 -16.64
CA LYS A 207 11.54 3.61 -17.13
C LYS A 207 11.88 2.30 -17.85
N ASP A 208 13.09 2.19 -18.39
CA ASP A 208 13.53 1.05 -19.20
C ASP A 208 14.27 0.00 -18.35
N PHE A 209 14.60 0.32 -17.09
CA PHE A 209 15.29 -0.60 -16.18
C PHE A 209 14.51 -1.89 -15.91
N SER A 210 13.18 -1.83 -15.81
CA SER A 210 12.34 -3.04 -15.61
C SER A 210 12.36 -3.99 -16.80
N THR A 211 12.61 -3.47 -18.01
CA THR A 211 12.81 -4.29 -19.20
C THR A 211 14.23 -4.85 -19.23
N LEU A 212 15.22 -4.03 -18.87
CA LEU A 212 16.61 -4.45 -18.79
C LEU A 212 16.82 -5.56 -17.76
N GLU A 213 16.20 -5.45 -16.59
CA GLU A 213 16.23 -6.48 -15.54
C GLU A 213 15.79 -7.86 -16.05
N LYS A 214 14.75 -7.90 -16.88
CA LYS A 214 14.22 -9.15 -17.46
C LYS A 214 15.05 -9.68 -18.62
N THR A 215 15.76 -8.81 -19.34
CA THR A 215 16.50 -9.20 -20.55
C THR A 215 17.99 -9.40 -20.29
N ASP A 216 18.56 -8.67 -19.34
CA ASP A 216 19.99 -8.66 -19.00
C ASP A 216 20.17 -8.21 -17.53
N GLU A 217 19.89 -9.13 -16.58
CA GLU A 217 19.93 -8.87 -15.14
C GLU A 217 21.31 -8.40 -14.66
N GLU A 218 22.41 -8.93 -15.27
CA GLU A 218 23.76 -8.54 -14.90
C GLU A 218 24.03 -7.08 -15.27
N LEU A 219 23.67 -6.68 -16.49
CA LEU A 219 23.80 -5.28 -16.92
C LEU A 219 22.89 -4.35 -16.10
N PHE A 220 21.66 -4.77 -15.84
CA PHE A 220 20.76 -4.01 -14.96
C PHE A 220 21.39 -3.79 -13.60
N THR A 221 21.85 -4.84 -12.92
CA THR A 221 22.43 -4.77 -11.59
C THR A 221 23.65 -3.85 -11.55
N PHE A 222 24.51 -3.96 -12.57
CA PHE A 222 25.70 -3.11 -12.70
C PHE A 222 25.35 -1.64 -12.92
N LEU A 223 24.45 -1.31 -13.86
CA LEU A 223 24.07 0.08 -14.14
C LEU A 223 23.24 0.72 -13.02
N TYR A 224 22.41 -0.09 -12.32
CA TYR A 224 21.55 0.42 -11.25
C TYR A 224 22.32 0.76 -9.98
N ASN A 225 23.36 -0.02 -9.65
CA ASN A 225 24.16 0.15 -8.44
C ASN A 225 25.51 0.84 -8.69
N GLY A 226 25.93 0.94 -9.94
CA GLY A 226 27.26 1.38 -10.30
C GLY A 226 27.42 2.90 -10.27
N LYS A 227 28.69 3.33 -10.29
CA LYS A 227 29.11 4.73 -10.27
C LYS A 227 29.89 5.07 -11.51
N GLU A 228 29.99 6.35 -11.81
CA GLU A 228 30.82 6.88 -12.90
C GLU A 228 32.26 6.36 -12.80
N GLY A 229 32.77 5.88 -13.94
CA GLY A 229 34.10 5.28 -14.07
C GLY A 229 34.18 3.80 -13.71
N GLU A 230 33.12 3.18 -13.20
CA GLU A 230 33.13 1.72 -12.96
C GLU A 230 33.03 0.95 -14.27
N VAL A 231 33.70 -0.21 -14.31
CA VAL A 231 33.80 -1.08 -15.49
C VAL A 231 33.37 -2.51 -15.14
N LEU A 232 32.52 -3.08 -15.98
CA LEU A 232 32.12 -4.49 -15.93
C LEU A 232 32.63 -5.20 -17.18
N GLU A 233 33.38 -6.29 -16.99
CA GLU A 233 33.70 -7.25 -18.05
C GLU A 233 32.80 -8.49 -17.87
N SER A 234 32.04 -8.83 -18.90
CA SER A 234 31.12 -9.96 -18.82
C SER A 234 30.91 -10.64 -20.17
N VAL A 235 30.19 -11.77 -20.14
CA VAL A 235 29.79 -12.50 -21.34
C VAL A 235 28.28 -12.49 -21.45
N TYR A 236 27.78 -11.97 -22.56
CA TYR A 236 26.35 -11.93 -22.85
C TYR A 236 26.08 -12.56 -24.22
N GLN A 237 25.19 -13.59 -24.26
CA GLN A 237 24.87 -14.33 -25.48
C GLN A 237 26.13 -14.84 -26.21
N GLU A 238 27.03 -15.49 -25.46
CA GLU A 238 28.30 -16.08 -25.93
C GLU A 238 29.34 -15.07 -26.44
N SER A 239 29.12 -13.78 -26.33
CA SER A 239 30.06 -12.72 -26.74
C SER A 239 30.60 -11.98 -25.51
N SER A 240 31.92 -11.78 -25.46
CA SER A 240 32.55 -10.92 -24.45
C SER A 240 32.16 -9.48 -24.65
N ARG A 241 31.87 -8.78 -23.56
CA ARG A 241 31.58 -7.35 -23.58
C ARG A 241 32.27 -6.65 -22.41
N THR A 242 32.55 -5.38 -22.60
CA THR A 242 33.00 -4.45 -21.55
C THR A 242 32.03 -3.28 -21.48
N ILE A 243 31.55 -2.98 -20.28
CA ILE A 243 30.65 -1.88 -19.99
C ILE A 243 31.38 -0.91 -19.08
N GLU A 244 31.41 0.38 -19.44
CA GLU A 244 31.99 1.46 -18.64
C GLU A 244 30.92 2.52 -18.39
N ILE A 245 30.60 2.81 -17.11
CA ILE A 245 29.66 3.87 -16.75
C ILE A 245 30.31 5.24 -16.96
N LEU A 246 29.74 6.04 -17.85
CA LEU A 246 30.22 7.37 -18.16
C LEU A 246 29.61 8.46 -17.27
N SER A 247 28.33 8.29 -16.94
CA SER A 247 27.64 9.20 -16.03
C SER A 247 26.36 8.57 -15.50
N VAL A 248 26.03 8.89 -14.25
CA VAL A 248 24.74 8.60 -13.63
C VAL A 248 24.06 9.93 -13.37
N LYS A 249 22.89 10.14 -13.98
CA LYS A 249 22.07 11.34 -13.77
C LYS A 249 20.92 10.99 -12.86
N TYR A 250 20.71 11.80 -11.83
CA TYR A 250 19.61 11.67 -10.89
C TYR A 250 18.54 12.72 -11.19
N GLU A 251 17.30 12.40 -10.85
CA GLU A 251 16.20 13.36 -10.85
C GLU A 251 16.50 14.52 -9.91
N GLU A 252 15.93 15.69 -10.21
CA GLU A 252 16.04 16.81 -9.28
C GLU A 252 15.36 16.49 -7.96
N LEU A 253 16.16 16.45 -6.89
CA LEU A 253 15.73 16.03 -5.56
C LEU A 253 15.00 17.17 -4.85
N THR A 254 13.73 17.37 -5.23
CA THR A 254 12.81 18.35 -4.65
C THR A 254 11.56 17.66 -4.12
N PHE A 255 10.96 18.23 -3.06
CA PHE A 255 9.68 17.74 -2.57
C PHE A 255 8.63 17.65 -3.68
N LYS A 256 8.58 18.65 -4.57
CA LYS A 256 7.62 18.69 -5.66
C LYS A 256 7.70 17.46 -6.58
N ASN A 257 8.91 17.05 -6.93
CA ASN A 257 9.11 15.91 -7.85
C ASN A 257 8.80 14.55 -7.20
N HIS A 258 8.86 14.49 -5.86
CA HIS A 258 8.64 13.26 -5.10
C HIS A 258 7.39 13.32 -4.20
N ALA A 259 6.55 14.36 -4.34
CA ALA A 259 5.46 14.67 -3.41
C ALA A 259 4.50 13.48 -3.17
N GLU A 260 4.08 12.78 -4.21
CA GLU A 260 3.16 11.63 -4.08
C GLU A 260 3.78 10.50 -3.23
N ARG A 261 5.04 10.16 -3.50
CA ARG A 261 5.77 9.11 -2.77
C ARG A 261 6.02 9.54 -1.32
N VAL A 262 6.49 10.77 -1.12
CA VAL A 262 6.78 11.33 0.21
C VAL A 262 5.52 11.40 1.06
N MET A 263 4.42 11.91 0.50
CA MET A 263 3.13 11.99 1.19
C MET A 263 2.67 10.61 1.65
N ARG A 264 2.69 9.62 0.76
CA ARG A 264 2.33 8.25 1.10
C ARG A 264 3.21 7.68 2.21
N ASP A 265 4.53 7.84 2.11
CA ASP A 265 5.49 7.30 3.06
C ASP A 265 5.34 7.98 4.43
N TYR A 266 5.20 9.31 4.47
CA TYR A 266 4.94 10.08 5.68
C TYR A 266 3.62 9.67 6.35
N ILE A 267 2.53 9.63 5.57
CA ILE A 267 1.22 9.25 6.10
C ILE A 267 1.26 7.83 6.65
N THR A 268 1.88 6.89 5.92
CA THR A 268 1.94 5.48 6.33
C THR A 268 2.80 5.27 7.57
N ASN A 269 3.99 5.87 7.61
CA ASN A 269 5.01 5.52 8.60
C ASN A 269 5.00 6.44 9.84
N VAL A 270 4.39 7.63 9.74
CA VAL A 270 4.41 8.61 10.84
C VAL A 270 2.99 9.03 11.21
N TYR A 271 2.27 9.64 10.29
CA TYR A 271 1.01 10.29 10.62
C TYR A 271 -0.07 9.30 11.09
N LEU A 272 -0.32 8.26 10.32
CA LEU A 272 -1.29 7.20 10.65
C LEU A 272 -0.84 6.41 11.90
N GLU A 273 0.45 6.13 12.04
CA GLU A 273 0.99 5.41 13.19
C GLU A 273 0.80 6.19 14.50
N ASN A 274 1.04 7.50 14.48
CA ASN A 274 0.81 8.35 15.65
C ASN A 274 -0.66 8.35 16.08
N TRP A 275 -1.60 8.43 15.12
CA TRP A 275 -3.02 8.36 15.41
C TRP A 275 -3.44 7.00 15.98
N LEU A 276 -2.93 5.91 15.40
CA LEU A 276 -3.23 4.57 15.90
C LEU A 276 -2.70 4.38 17.31
N CYS A 277 -1.46 4.82 17.61
CA CYS A 277 -0.91 4.77 18.96
C CYS A 277 -1.72 5.60 19.97
N GLN A 278 -2.22 6.77 19.56
CA GLN A 278 -3.06 7.58 20.42
C GLN A 278 -4.39 6.89 20.71
N ILE A 279 -5.05 6.30 19.70
CA ILE A 279 -6.29 5.56 19.86
C ILE A 279 -6.09 4.32 20.74
N GLU A 280 -4.99 3.60 20.60
CA GLU A 280 -4.63 2.47 21.48
C GLU A 280 -4.54 2.89 22.95
N ALA A 281 -3.95 4.07 23.21
CA ALA A 281 -3.82 4.61 24.57
C ALA A 281 -5.16 5.11 25.14
N ASP A 282 -5.95 5.79 24.33
CA ASP A 282 -7.21 6.42 24.76
C ASP A 282 -8.38 5.42 24.85
N TYR A 283 -8.34 4.34 24.08
CA TYR A 283 -9.42 3.34 23.94
C TYR A 283 -8.92 1.89 24.04
N PRO A 284 -8.27 1.50 25.13
CA PRO A 284 -7.82 0.12 25.32
C PRO A 284 -9.02 -0.83 25.35
N VAL A 285 -8.82 -2.06 24.86
CA VAL A 285 -9.87 -3.09 24.92
C VAL A 285 -9.93 -3.72 26.29
N GLU A 286 -11.11 -4.18 26.69
CA GLU A 286 -11.31 -5.00 27.89
C GLU A 286 -11.37 -6.48 27.49
N ILE A 287 -10.49 -7.31 28.07
CA ILE A 287 -10.45 -8.76 27.80
C ILE A 287 -11.25 -9.47 28.86
N LYS A 288 -12.28 -10.24 28.45
CA LYS A 288 -13.18 -10.97 29.32
C LYS A 288 -13.43 -12.37 28.82
N PHE A 289 -12.86 -13.35 29.52
CA PHE A 289 -13.18 -14.77 29.38
C PHE A 289 -12.74 -15.58 30.59
#